data_bf392d1bd875773611680c73092eed50
#
_entry.id   bf392d1bd875773611680c73092eed50
#
_cell.length_a   1.000
_cell.length_b   1.000
_cell.length_c   1.000
_cell.angle_alpha   90.00
_cell.angle_beta   90.00
_cell.angle_gamma   90.00
#
_symmetry.space_group_name_H-M   'P 1'
#
loop_
_entity.id
_entity.type
_entity.pdbx_description
1 polymer ?
#
loop_
_entity_poly.entity_id
_entity_poly.type
_entity_poly.pdbx_seq_one_letter_code
_entity_poly.pdbx_strand_id
1 'polypeptide(L)'
;MTDTQNEAFKMPVNKIRLFEHGAPGSQNLKLTRKYYTEDMPDGRVKHIVQNITDPDIVPYIPDGIGNSTDRQRIPAVLIIPGGAFRRLVYNFEGEDVAKWLNSMGIAAFVLECRLPSDEHDNAEDVPLIDAMRAMRVIRGRAQEFGIDEAKIGVMGFSAGGFMAALLSTAYESDVYADYKYKDEYDKLSARPDFAVCSYPVISIDDCIEAGKRYMSEEQVLEIISDSETKILHKYNPDKLVRPDMPPVFICETDDDRTTLSENSVGFYMAARKAEVSAELHIFRTGGHGYGCGDDFAQTGEWKVLFTKWIKSIGII
;
A
#
# COMPACT_ATOMS: atom_id res chain seq x y z
N MET A 1 -22.97 -4.46 26.23
CA MET A 1 -21.96 -3.97 25.25
C MET A 1 -21.17 -2.90 25.96
N THR A 2 -20.00 -3.27 26.46
CA THR A 2 -19.13 -2.34 27.18
C THR A 2 -18.41 -1.50 26.15
N ASP A 3 -18.64 -0.18 26.20
CA ASP A 3 -17.84 0.82 25.50
C ASP A 3 -16.39 0.70 25.96
N THR A 4 -15.60 -0.15 25.30
CA THR A 4 -14.16 -0.11 25.44
C THR A 4 -13.71 1.21 24.81
N GLN A 5 -13.31 2.15 25.65
CA GLN A 5 -12.70 3.40 25.22
C GLN A 5 -11.46 3.03 24.40
N ASN A 6 -11.54 3.18 23.09
CA ASN A 6 -10.42 3.03 22.18
C ASN A 6 -9.38 4.10 22.52
N GLU A 7 -8.30 3.71 23.18
CA GLU A 7 -7.21 4.64 23.49
C GLU A 7 -6.57 5.12 22.19
N ALA A 8 -6.37 6.42 22.06
CA ALA A 8 -5.67 7.00 20.91
C ALA A 8 -4.18 6.63 21.00
N PHE A 9 -3.64 5.94 19.99
CA PHE A 9 -2.19 5.72 19.93
C PHE A 9 -1.46 6.98 19.46
N LYS A 10 -0.21 7.15 19.91
CA LYS A 10 0.62 8.31 19.57
C LYS A 10 1.28 8.12 18.21
N MET A 11 0.88 8.92 17.23
CA MET A 11 1.53 8.94 15.92
C MET A 11 2.88 9.66 15.93
N PRO A 12 3.81 9.27 15.04
CA PRO A 12 5.03 10.01 14.80
C PRO A 12 4.77 11.47 14.45
N VAL A 13 5.60 12.37 14.96
CA VAL A 13 5.42 13.83 14.84
C VAL A 13 5.87 14.34 13.45
N ASN A 14 6.71 13.59 12.73
CA ASN A 14 7.40 14.02 11.52
C ASN A 14 6.64 13.62 10.24
N LYS A 15 5.37 14.02 10.14
CA LYS A 15 4.57 13.77 8.94
C LYS A 15 4.90 14.76 7.83
N ILE A 16 4.90 14.30 6.60
CA ILE A 16 5.10 15.10 5.40
C ILE A 16 3.77 15.16 4.66
N ARG A 17 3.16 16.32 4.65
CA ARG A 17 1.92 16.58 3.92
C ARG A 17 2.16 16.45 2.42
N LEU A 18 1.23 15.80 1.72
CA LEU A 18 1.34 15.61 0.27
C LEU A 18 0.85 16.83 -0.54
N PHE A 19 -0.12 17.57 -0.04
CA PHE A 19 -0.73 18.71 -0.74
C PHE A 19 -0.81 19.93 0.20
N GLU A 20 -0.06 20.97 -0.09
CA GLU A 20 -0.04 22.18 0.75
C GLU A 20 -1.35 22.98 0.71
N HIS A 21 -2.07 22.93 -0.41
CA HIS A 21 -3.30 23.69 -0.64
C HIS A 21 -4.57 22.82 -0.56
N GLY A 22 -4.51 21.70 0.19
CA GLY A 22 -5.59 20.72 0.30
C GLY A 22 -5.61 19.72 -0.86
N ALA A 23 -5.90 18.47 -0.55
CA ALA A 23 -5.88 17.38 -1.53
C ALA A 23 -7.06 17.48 -2.53
N PRO A 24 -6.84 17.19 -3.83
CA PRO A 24 -7.90 17.25 -4.83
C PRO A 24 -9.05 16.29 -4.46
N GLY A 25 -10.29 16.77 -4.55
CA GLY A 25 -11.50 16.00 -4.20
C GLY A 25 -11.86 15.98 -2.69
N SER A 26 -11.13 16.69 -1.83
CA SER A 26 -11.39 16.71 -0.38
C SER A 26 -11.72 18.09 0.20
N GLN A 27 -11.72 19.14 -0.64
CA GLN A 27 -11.81 20.53 -0.18
C GLN A 27 -13.10 20.84 0.59
N ASN A 28 -14.18 20.09 0.33
CA ASN A 28 -15.49 20.30 0.95
C ASN A 28 -15.76 19.37 2.15
N LEU A 29 -14.86 18.40 2.40
CA LEU A 29 -15.04 17.45 3.47
C LEU A 29 -14.55 18.01 4.82
N LYS A 30 -15.37 17.83 5.85
CA LYS A 30 -15.08 18.23 7.22
C LYS A 30 -14.99 16.99 8.12
N LEU A 31 -14.03 16.11 7.81
CA LEU A 31 -13.75 14.95 8.64
C LEU A 31 -12.59 15.25 9.59
N THR A 32 -12.65 14.69 10.78
CA THR A 32 -11.53 14.71 11.73
C THR A 32 -10.84 13.37 11.69
N ARG A 33 -9.56 13.35 11.31
CA ARG A 33 -8.74 12.12 11.29
C ARG A 33 -8.78 11.46 12.66
N LYS A 34 -8.98 10.15 12.67
CA LYS A 34 -9.06 9.35 13.90
C LYS A 34 -7.87 8.39 13.98
N TYR A 35 -7.34 8.26 15.18
CA TYR A 35 -6.32 7.30 15.59
C TYR A 35 -6.86 6.53 16.77
N TYR A 36 -7.03 5.23 16.63
CA TYR A 36 -7.55 4.40 17.70
C TYR A 36 -7.00 2.98 17.61
N THR A 37 -7.23 2.19 18.65
CA THR A 37 -6.79 0.80 18.73
C THR A 37 -7.96 -0.15 18.65
N GLU A 38 -7.73 -1.33 18.06
CA GLU A 38 -8.66 -2.46 18.05
C GLU A 38 -7.97 -3.71 18.60
N ASP A 39 -8.59 -4.33 19.61
CA ASP A 39 -8.11 -5.58 20.14
C ASP A 39 -8.38 -6.74 19.17
N MET A 40 -7.40 -7.62 18.99
CA MET A 40 -7.54 -8.85 18.22
C MET A 40 -7.87 -10.03 19.12
N PRO A 41 -8.53 -11.09 18.61
CA PRO A 41 -8.86 -12.28 19.38
C PRO A 41 -7.64 -13.01 19.99
N ASP A 42 -6.46 -12.83 19.41
CA ASP A 42 -5.20 -13.40 19.86
C ASP A 42 -4.44 -12.51 20.87
N GLY A 43 -5.03 -11.39 21.29
CA GLY A 43 -4.49 -10.46 22.26
C GLY A 43 -3.56 -9.39 21.67
N ARG A 44 -3.30 -9.41 20.35
CA ARG A 44 -2.60 -8.32 19.66
C ARG A 44 -3.52 -7.11 19.53
N VAL A 45 -2.93 -5.94 19.30
CA VAL A 45 -3.65 -4.67 19.15
C VAL A 45 -3.34 -4.05 17.81
N LYS A 46 -4.36 -3.74 17.02
CA LYS A 46 -4.24 -2.97 15.78
C LYS A 46 -4.26 -1.48 16.08
N HIS A 47 -3.39 -0.74 15.43
CA HIS A 47 -3.44 0.72 15.35
C HIS A 47 -4.14 1.11 14.06
N ILE A 48 -5.23 1.85 14.18
CA ILE A 48 -6.12 2.17 13.07
C ILE A 48 -6.11 3.67 12.79
N VAL A 49 -6.07 4.01 11.49
CA VAL A 49 -6.24 5.39 11.01
C VAL A 49 -7.44 5.47 10.07
N GLN A 50 -8.29 6.48 10.26
CA GLN A 50 -9.50 6.74 9.46
C GLN A 50 -9.76 8.24 9.26
N ASN A 51 -10.72 8.57 8.40
CA ASN A 51 -11.19 9.93 8.14
C ASN A 51 -10.05 10.86 7.67
N ILE A 52 -9.36 10.44 6.64
CA ILE A 52 -8.20 11.15 6.12
C ILE A 52 -8.63 12.09 4.99
N THR A 53 -8.56 13.40 5.21
CA THR A 53 -8.83 14.41 4.17
C THR A 53 -7.54 15.06 3.65
N ASP A 54 -6.50 15.03 4.45
CA ASP A 54 -5.18 15.60 4.21
C ASP A 54 -4.16 14.44 4.23
N PRO A 55 -3.88 13.81 3.10
CA PRO A 55 -2.98 12.65 3.06
C PRO A 55 -1.54 13.09 3.33
N ASP A 56 -0.81 12.22 4.02
CA ASP A 56 0.60 12.44 4.34
C ASP A 56 1.42 11.13 4.31
N ILE A 57 2.73 11.26 4.34
CA ILE A 57 3.65 10.15 4.52
C ILE A 57 4.43 10.32 5.82
N VAL A 58 4.67 9.22 6.50
CA VAL A 58 5.48 9.15 7.71
C VAL A 58 6.83 8.54 7.37
N PRO A 59 7.93 9.30 7.42
CA PRO A 59 9.26 8.79 7.11
C PRO A 59 9.83 7.93 8.25
N TYR A 60 10.39 6.80 7.90
CA TYR A 60 11.22 5.92 8.71
C TYR A 60 12.57 5.79 8.00
N ILE A 61 13.56 6.51 8.49
CA ILE A 61 14.90 6.56 7.89
C ILE A 61 15.86 5.80 8.81
N PRO A 62 16.70 4.87 8.30
CA PRO A 62 17.68 4.16 9.12
C PRO A 62 18.64 5.13 9.81
N ASP A 63 19.06 4.81 11.03
CA ASP A 63 20.00 5.63 11.79
C ASP A 63 21.31 5.88 11.02
N GLY A 64 21.81 7.09 11.12
CA GLY A 64 23.05 7.50 10.47
C GLY A 64 22.95 7.79 8.97
N ILE A 65 21.77 7.67 8.36
CA ILE A 65 21.48 8.16 7.01
C ILE A 65 21.00 9.62 7.14
N GLY A 66 21.42 10.49 6.25
CA GLY A 66 21.03 11.91 6.26
C GLY A 66 21.95 12.73 5.34
N ASN A 67 21.89 14.04 5.43
CA ASN A 67 22.50 15.06 4.55
C ASN A 67 24.03 14.99 4.30
N SER A 68 24.67 13.84 4.46
CA SER A 68 26.09 13.68 4.15
C SER A 68 26.28 13.49 2.64
N THR A 69 26.98 14.43 2.00
CA THR A 69 27.32 14.40 0.58
C THR A 69 28.24 13.23 0.18
N ASP A 70 28.86 12.58 1.16
CA ASP A 70 29.92 11.57 0.95
C ASP A 70 29.45 10.13 1.20
N ARG A 71 28.15 9.92 1.49
CA ARG A 71 27.60 8.57 1.74
C ARG A 71 26.87 8.01 0.53
N GLN A 72 26.99 6.71 0.34
CA GLN A 72 26.18 5.97 -0.62
C GLN A 72 24.69 6.16 -0.29
N ARG A 73 23.90 6.60 -1.27
CA ARG A 73 22.45 6.72 -1.16
C ARG A 73 21.82 5.34 -1.04
N ILE A 74 20.78 5.23 -0.21
CA ILE A 74 20.09 3.97 0.06
C ILE A 74 18.77 3.87 -0.72
N PRO A 75 18.26 2.66 -1.00
CA PRO A 75 16.91 2.49 -1.56
C PRO A 75 15.83 2.91 -0.58
N ALA A 76 14.62 3.13 -1.12
CA ALA A 76 13.45 3.50 -0.33
C ALA A 76 12.20 2.72 -0.76
N VAL A 77 11.21 2.63 0.13
CA VAL A 77 9.91 1.99 -0.11
C VAL A 77 8.79 2.88 0.38
N LEU A 78 7.82 3.17 -0.48
CA LEU A 78 6.51 3.66 -0.09
C LEU A 78 5.65 2.47 0.37
N ILE A 79 5.24 2.45 1.64
CA ILE A 79 4.40 1.41 2.23
C ILE A 79 2.95 1.88 2.22
N ILE A 80 2.05 1.06 1.70
CA ILE A 80 0.61 1.32 1.67
C ILE A 80 -0.08 0.25 2.52
N PRO A 81 -0.51 0.58 3.75
CA PRO A 81 -1.23 -0.34 4.61
C PRO A 81 -2.58 -0.74 4.03
N GLY A 82 -3.06 -1.95 4.35
CA GLY A 82 -4.40 -2.39 4.03
C GLY A 82 -5.45 -1.94 5.06
N GLY A 83 -6.65 -2.46 4.93
CA GLY A 83 -7.79 -2.17 5.80
C GLY A 83 -9.10 -2.01 5.04
N ALA A 84 -9.27 -2.77 3.96
CA ALA A 84 -10.49 -2.89 3.15
C ALA A 84 -11.02 -1.54 2.60
N PHE A 85 -10.12 -0.58 2.30
CA PHE A 85 -10.46 0.78 1.84
C PHE A 85 -11.33 1.61 2.80
N ARG A 86 -11.53 1.13 4.04
CA ARG A 86 -12.33 1.78 5.12
C ARG A 86 -11.45 2.37 6.20
N ARG A 87 -10.22 1.90 6.33
CA ARG A 87 -9.26 2.26 7.36
C ARG A 87 -7.86 1.86 6.92
N LEU A 88 -6.86 2.27 7.68
CA LEU A 88 -5.48 1.79 7.54
C LEU A 88 -5.07 1.03 8.79
N VAL A 89 -4.53 -0.19 8.63
CA VAL A 89 -3.92 -0.99 9.70
C VAL A 89 -2.47 -0.57 9.84
N TYR A 90 -2.22 0.49 10.63
CA TYR A 90 -0.99 1.25 10.59
C TYR A 90 0.24 0.51 11.15
N ASN A 91 0.10 -0.23 12.26
CA ASN A 91 1.24 -0.92 12.87
C ASN A 91 1.68 -2.14 12.03
N PHE A 92 0.88 -3.17 11.90
CA PHE A 92 1.27 -4.45 11.29
C PHE A 92 1.66 -4.35 9.81
N GLU A 93 0.99 -3.48 9.06
CA GLU A 93 1.16 -3.34 7.62
C GLU A 93 1.85 -2.00 7.23
N GLY A 94 2.30 -1.24 8.22
CA GLY A 94 3.00 0.03 8.06
C GLY A 94 4.26 0.09 8.89
N GLU A 95 4.12 0.45 10.19
CA GLU A 95 5.24 0.74 11.08
C GLU A 95 6.21 -0.43 11.28
N ASP A 96 5.69 -1.66 11.52
CA ASP A 96 6.52 -2.84 11.75
C ASP A 96 7.29 -3.22 10.48
N VAL A 97 6.65 -3.10 9.33
CA VAL A 97 7.29 -3.28 8.02
C VAL A 97 8.37 -2.23 7.78
N ALA A 98 8.10 -0.96 8.11
CA ALA A 98 9.08 0.11 7.99
C ALA A 98 10.31 -0.13 8.87
N LYS A 99 10.12 -0.54 10.11
CA LYS A 99 11.20 -0.91 11.04
C LYS A 99 12.03 -2.08 10.52
N TRP A 100 11.36 -3.10 9.96
CA TRP A 100 12.05 -4.23 9.34
C TRP A 100 12.89 -3.79 8.12
N LEU A 101 12.34 -2.99 7.20
CA LEU A 101 13.09 -2.44 6.07
C LEU A 101 14.29 -1.60 6.52
N ASN A 102 14.13 -0.79 7.57
CA ASN A 102 15.23 -0.01 8.14
C ASN A 102 16.36 -0.90 8.66
N SER A 103 16.06 -2.07 9.23
CA SER A 103 17.08 -3.03 9.67
C SER A 103 17.94 -3.57 8.52
N MET A 104 17.45 -3.48 7.27
CA MET A 104 18.17 -3.84 6.05
C MET A 104 18.84 -2.63 5.35
N GLY A 105 18.79 -1.44 5.95
CA GLY A 105 19.32 -0.23 5.35
C GLY A 105 18.44 0.36 4.24
N ILE A 106 17.15 0.05 4.22
CA ILE A 106 16.17 0.59 3.28
C ILE A 106 15.32 1.64 4.00
N ALA A 107 15.23 2.85 3.47
CA ALA A 107 14.32 3.87 3.98
C ALA A 107 12.86 3.47 3.67
N ALA A 108 11.95 3.84 4.55
CA ALA A 108 10.54 3.55 4.38
C ALA A 108 9.68 4.79 4.63
N PHE A 109 8.56 4.88 3.93
CA PHE A 109 7.58 5.96 4.06
C PHE A 109 6.19 5.32 4.13
N VAL A 110 5.53 5.41 5.29
CA VAL A 110 4.17 4.87 5.45
C VAL A 110 3.15 5.90 4.99
N LEU A 111 2.32 5.53 4.03
CA LEU A 111 1.30 6.40 3.46
C LEU A 111 0.02 6.36 4.32
N GLU A 112 -0.42 7.51 4.77
CA GLU A 112 -1.78 7.72 5.25
C GLU A 112 -2.61 8.28 4.10
N CYS A 113 -3.06 7.40 3.19
CA CYS A 113 -3.88 7.79 2.06
C CYS A 113 -5.34 8.00 2.44
N ARG A 114 -6.03 8.79 1.63
CA ARG A 114 -7.48 8.95 1.71
C ARG A 114 -8.18 7.64 1.34
N LEU A 115 -9.36 7.45 1.91
CA LEU A 115 -10.09 6.20 1.81
C LEU A 115 -11.35 6.38 0.95
N PRO A 116 -11.68 5.45 0.05
CA PRO A 116 -12.91 5.51 -0.74
C PRO A 116 -14.19 5.60 0.10
N SER A 117 -14.18 5.04 1.32
CA SER A 117 -15.30 5.11 2.26
C SER A 117 -15.59 6.50 2.82
N ASP A 118 -14.68 7.46 2.69
CA ASP A 118 -14.78 8.78 3.31
C ASP A 118 -15.54 9.82 2.46
N GLU A 119 -16.25 9.39 1.41
CA GLU A 119 -17.11 10.23 0.56
C GLU A 119 -16.42 11.42 -0.11
N HIS A 120 -15.15 11.25 -0.48
CA HIS A 120 -14.43 12.23 -1.30
C HIS A 120 -15.07 12.38 -2.69
N ASP A 121 -14.92 13.56 -3.29
CA ASP A 121 -15.19 13.72 -4.71
C ASP A 121 -14.26 12.78 -5.48
N ASN A 122 -14.79 11.92 -6.36
CA ASN A 122 -14.06 10.84 -7.03
C ASN A 122 -13.36 9.89 -6.03
N ALA A 123 -14.10 9.39 -5.04
CA ALA A 123 -13.58 8.56 -3.95
C ALA A 123 -12.75 7.36 -4.42
N GLU A 124 -13.08 6.80 -5.59
CA GLU A 124 -12.35 5.70 -6.21
C GLU A 124 -10.95 6.09 -6.74
N ASP A 125 -10.68 7.37 -6.95
CA ASP A 125 -9.39 7.86 -7.48
C ASP A 125 -8.45 8.37 -6.39
N VAL A 126 -9.00 8.85 -5.27
CA VAL A 126 -8.18 9.54 -4.26
C VAL A 126 -7.02 8.70 -3.71
N PRO A 127 -7.09 7.37 -3.53
CA PRO A 127 -5.94 6.60 -3.07
C PRO A 127 -4.83 6.54 -4.14
N LEU A 128 -5.19 6.46 -5.43
CA LEU A 128 -4.21 6.48 -6.53
C LEU A 128 -3.54 7.86 -6.62
N ILE A 129 -4.32 8.93 -6.52
CA ILE A 129 -3.80 10.30 -6.48
C ILE A 129 -2.76 10.45 -5.37
N ASP A 130 -3.07 9.97 -4.16
CA ASP A 130 -2.19 10.07 -3.00
C ASP A 130 -0.92 9.25 -3.17
N ALA A 131 -1.03 8.02 -3.67
CA ALA A 131 0.11 7.14 -3.92
C ALA A 131 1.04 7.71 -5.01
N MET A 132 0.49 8.22 -6.11
CA MET A 132 1.27 8.91 -7.16
C MET A 132 1.98 10.14 -6.61
N ARG A 133 1.28 10.95 -5.82
CA ARG A 133 1.86 12.17 -5.22
C ARG A 133 2.94 11.82 -4.19
N ALA A 134 2.73 10.79 -3.36
CA ALA A 134 3.72 10.31 -2.40
C ALA A 134 5.03 9.90 -3.09
N MET A 135 4.95 9.08 -4.16
CA MET A 135 6.14 8.71 -4.95
C MET A 135 6.90 9.91 -5.49
N ARG A 136 6.18 10.91 -6.02
CA ARG A 136 6.78 12.14 -6.55
C ARG A 136 7.44 12.99 -5.45
N VAL A 137 6.80 13.13 -4.30
CA VAL A 137 7.36 13.86 -3.15
C VAL A 137 8.61 13.17 -2.60
N ILE A 138 8.57 11.84 -2.44
CA ILE A 138 9.73 11.05 -1.99
C ILE A 138 10.89 11.22 -2.98
N ARG A 139 10.63 11.06 -4.28
CA ARG A 139 11.63 11.21 -5.33
C ARG A 139 12.21 12.62 -5.40
N GLY A 140 11.38 13.66 -5.28
CA GLY A 140 11.83 15.05 -5.29
C GLY A 140 12.62 15.47 -4.06
N ARG A 141 12.43 14.77 -2.93
CA ARG A 141 13.16 15.00 -1.68
C ARG A 141 14.25 13.93 -1.41
N ALA A 142 14.63 13.18 -2.43
CA ALA A 142 15.58 12.08 -2.30
C ALA A 142 16.91 12.50 -1.65
N GLN A 143 17.42 13.67 -2.03
CA GLN A 143 18.66 14.21 -1.45
C GLN A 143 18.53 14.48 0.06
N GLU A 144 17.41 15.06 0.49
CA GLU A 144 17.13 15.36 1.90
C GLU A 144 17.10 14.10 2.76
N PHE A 145 16.50 13.01 2.22
CA PHE A 145 16.39 11.73 2.92
C PHE A 145 17.62 10.84 2.77
N GLY A 146 18.62 11.22 1.96
CA GLY A 146 19.79 10.39 1.69
C GLY A 146 19.48 9.13 0.88
N ILE A 147 18.41 9.14 0.07
CA ILE A 147 17.97 8.00 -0.73
C ILE A 147 18.34 8.14 -2.21
N ASP A 148 18.38 7.01 -2.91
CA ASP A 148 18.59 6.94 -4.35
C ASP A 148 17.25 7.10 -5.07
N GLU A 149 17.08 8.15 -5.83
CA GLU A 149 15.86 8.49 -6.57
C GLU A 149 15.49 7.47 -7.66
N ALA A 150 16.43 6.63 -8.07
CA ALA A 150 16.23 5.55 -9.04
C ALA A 150 15.97 4.18 -8.37
N LYS A 151 15.84 4.14 -7.04
CA LYS A 151 15.62 2.92 -6.25
C LYS A 151 14.49 3.10 -5.23
N ILE A 152 13.35 3.62 -5.68
CA ILE A 152 12.17 3.85 -4.84
C ILE A 152 11.07 2.88 -5.27
N GLY A 153 10.78 1.89 -4.42
CA GLY A 153 9.71 0.92 -4.64
C GLY A 153 8.41 1.28 -3.95
N VAL A 154 7.39 0.50 -4.24
CA VAL A 154 6.11 0.48 -3.52
C VAL A 154 5.87 -0.89 -2.91
N MET A 155 5.34 -0.94 -1.69
CA MET A 155 4.94 -2.17 -0.99
C MET A 155 3.55 -1.97 -0.40
N GLY A 156 2.65 -2.91 -0.65
CA GLY A 156 1.30 -2.82 -0.12
C GLY A 156 0.74 -4.16 0.34
N PHE A 157 -0.23 -4.08 1.24
CA PHE A 157 -0.82 -5.21 1.95
C PHE A 157 -2.34 -5.21 1.76
N SER A 158 -2.97 -6.34 1.40
CA SER A 158 -4.43 -6.44 1.23
C SER A 158 -4.96 -5.36 0.26
N ALA A 159 -5.86 -4.49 0.68
CA ALA A 159 -6.29 -3.31 -0.09
C ALA A 159 -5.10 -2.39 -0.46
N GLY A 160 -4.08 -2.26 0.41
CA GLY A 160 -2.82 -1.60 0.07
C GLY A 160 -2.02 -2.35 -0.99
N GLY A 161 -2.12 -3.68 -1.03
CA GLY A 161 -1.55 -4.54 -2.08
C GLY A 161 -2.19 -4.27 -3.45
N PHE A 162 -3.52 -4.09 -3.48
CA PHE A 162 -4.21 -3.56 -4.66
C PHE A 162 -3.64 -2.21 -5.09
N MET A 163 -3.43 -1.30 -4.14
CA MET A 163 -2.89 0.03 -4.45
C MET A 163 -1.45 -0.02 -4.97
N ALA A 164 -0.62 -0.93 -4.45
CA ALA A 164 0.73 -1.14 -4.97
C ALA A 164 0.71 -1.69 -6.41
N ALA A 165 -0.18 -2.65 -6.69
CA ALA A 165 -0.40 -3.18 -8.04
C ALA A 165 -0.95 -2.08 -8.98
N LEU A 166 -1.95 -1.31 -8.53
CA LEU A 166 -2.55 -0.23 -9.31
C LEU A 166 -1.54 0.87 -9.62
N LEU A 167 -0.77 1.34 -8.63
CA LEU A 167 0.27 2.34 -8.87
C LEU A 167 1.32 1.84 -9.86
N SER A 168 1.68 0.55 -9.80
CA SER A 168 2.66 -0.05 -10.71
C SER A 168 2.20 -0.14 -12.16
N THR A 169 0.89 -0.17 -12.39
CA THR A 169 0.28 -0.29 -13.72
C THR A 169 -0.31 1.01 -14.26
N ALA A 170 -0.64 1.97 -13.36
CA ALA A 170 -1.35 3.22 -13.68
C ALA A 170 -0.60 4.50 -13.26
N TYR A 171 0.72 4.44 -13.06
CA TYR A 171 1.56 5.56 -12.60
C TYR A 171 1.58 6.81 -13.51
N GLU A 172 1.12 6.70 -14.76
CA GLU A 172 0.95 7.80 -15.70
C GLU A 172 -0.49 8.31 -15.80
N SER A 173 -1.38 7.83 -14.92
CA SER A 173 -2.77 8.26 -14.91
C SER A 173 -2.91 9.78 -14.76
N ASP A 174 -3.91 10.34 -15.40
CA ASP A 174 -4.25 11.76 -15.35
C ASP A 174 -5.32 12.11 -14.31
N VAL A 175 -5.56 11.21 -13.34
CA VAL A 175 -6.63 11.31 -12.33
C VAL A 175 -6.68 12.61 -11.52
N TYR A 176 -5.62 13.42 -11.54
CA TYR A 176 -5.63 14.78 -10.99
C TYR A 176 -4.98 15.80 -11.93
N ALA A 177 -5.12 15.59 -13.25
CA ALA A 177 -4.58 16.50 -14.28
C ALA A 177 -5.04 17.95 -14.07
N ASP A 178 -6.29 18.14 -13.66
CA ASP A 178 -6.92 19.45 -13.47
C ASP A 178 -6.64 20.09 -12.09
N TYR A 179 -5.83 19.46 -11.23
CA TYR A 179 -5.47 20.04 -9.95
C TYR A 179 -4.64 21.32 -10.15
N LYS A 180 -5.19 22.46 -9.71
CA LYS A 180 -4.66 23.80 -10.02
C LYS A 180 -3.42 24.20 -9.23
N TYR A 181 -3.12 23.49 -8.14
CA TYR A 181 -1.98 23.79 -7.25
C TYR A 181 -0.83 22.79 -7.44
N LYS A 182 -0.56 22.41 -8.70
CA LYS A 182 0.61 21.58 -9.03
C LYS A 182 1.91 22.33 -8.75
N ASP A 183 2.93 21.60 -8.36
CA ASP A 183 4.27 22.11 -8.06
C ASP A 183 5.37 21.35 -8.86
N GLU A 184 6.63 21.54 -8.46
CA GLU A 184 7.77 20.88 -9.12
C GLU A 184 7.74 19.35 -8.99
N TYR A 185 7.20 18.80 -7.91
CA TYR A 185 7.11 17.34 -7.74
C TYR A 185 6.18 16.71 -8.78
N ASP A 186 5.16 17.41 -9.27
CA ASP A 186 4.23 16.89 -10.27
C ASP A 186 4.87 16.64 -11.64
N LYS A 187 6.08 17.18 -11.86
CA LYS A 187 6.89 16.93 -13.07
C LYS A 187 7.70 15.63 -12.99
N LEU A 188 7.82 15.05 -11.79
CA LEU A 188 8.57 13.83 -11.55
C LEU A 188 7.73 12.59 -11.86
N SER A 189 8.38 11.48 -12.16
CA SER A 189 7.71 10.21 -12.38
C SER A 189 7.12 9.67 -11.09
N ALA A 190 5.87 9.20 -11.14
CA ALA A 190 5.24 8.43 -10.08
C ALA A 190 5.52 6.92 -10.19
N ARG A 191 6.24 6.48 -11.26
CA ARG A 191 6.55 5.06 -11.47
C ARG A 191 7.45 4.54 -10.35
N PRO A 192 7.04 3.47 -9.64
CA PRO A 192 7.95 2.78 -8.72
C PRO A 192 9.06 2.05 -9.50
N ASP A 193 10.22 1.87 -8.88
CA ASP A 193 11.33 1.15 -9.49
C ASP A 193 11.23 -0.37 -9.25
N PHE A 194 10.44 -0.77 -8.27
CA PHE A 194 10.00 -2.15 -8.00
C PHE A 194 8.69 -2.13 -7.20
N ALA A 195 7.97 -3.25 -7.19
CA ALA A 195 6.70 -3.37 -6.46
C ALA A 195 6.65 -4.65 -5.62
N VAL A 196 5.93 -4.58 -4.50
CA VAL A 196 5.64 -5.71 -3.61
C VAL A 196 4.16 -5.71 -3.28
N CYS A 197 3.50 -6.83 -3.57
CA CYS A 197 2.07 -7.01 -3.32
C CYS A 197 1.89 -8.20 -2.38
N SER A 198 1.52 -7.95 -1.11
CA SER A 198 1.29 -8.98 -0.10
C SER A 198 -0.20 -9.22 0.06
N TYR A 199 -0.63 -10.46 -0.13
CA TYR A 199 -2.04 -10.89 -0.10
C TYR A 199 -3.00 -9.86 -0.73
N PRO A 200 -2.72 -9.44 -1.98
CA PRO A 200 -3.41 -8.31 -2.58
C PRO A 200 -4.83 -8.68 -3.00
N VAL A 201 -5.77 -7.75 -2.86
CA VAL A 201 -6.94 -7.74 -3.71
C VAL A 201 -6.48 -7.32 -5.11
N ILE A 202 -6.96 -7.92 -6.18
CA ILE A 202 -6.61 -7.54 -7.57
C ILE A 202 -7.84 -7.26 -8.41
N SER A 203 -8.86 -8.08 -8.29
CA SER A 203 -10.06 -7.93 -9.10
C SER A 203 -11.33 -8.08 -8.27
N ILE A 204 -12.38 -7.39 -8.68
CA ILE A 204 -13.72 -7.53 -8.09
C ILE A 204 -14.29 -8.91 -8.37
N ASP A 205 -13.99 -9.50 -9.52
CA ASP A 205 -14.49 -10.82 -9.91
C ASP A 205 -13.95 -11.89 -8.94
N ASP A 206 -12.67 -11.81 -8.55
CA ASP A 206 -12.07 -12.72 -7.58
C ASP A 206 -12.65 -12.51 -6.16
N CYS A 207 -12.97 -11.27 -5.78
CA CYS A 207 -13.67 -10.98 -4.52
C CYS A 207 -15.08 -11.62 -4.50
N ILE A 208 -15.80 -11.57 -5.61
CA ILE A 208 -17.11 -12.21 -5.76
C ILE A 208 -16.98 -13.73 -5.66
N GLU A 209 -16.01 -14.34 -6.31
CA GLU A 209 -15.78 -15.78 -6.25
C GLU A 209 -15.37 -16.23 -4.82
N ALA A 210 -14.54 -15.46 -4.13
CA ALA A 210 -14.23 -15.69 -2.72
C ALA A 210 -15.51 -15.63 -1.86
N GLY A 211 -16.31 -14.60 -2.06
CA GLY A 211 -17.58 -14.43 -1.35
C GLY A 211 -18.51 -15.62 -1.56
N LYS A 212 -18.70 -16.08 -2.80
CA LYS A 212 -19.56 -17.24 -3.10
C LYS A 212 -19.11 -18.53 -2.41
N ARG A 213 -17.82 -18.70 -2.14
CA ARG A 213 -17.28 -19.89 -1.45
C ARG A 213 -17.54 -19.86 0.07
N TYR A 214 -17.59 -18.69 0.69
CA TYR A 214 -17.54 -18.56 2.15
C TYR A 214 -18.67 -17.74 2.78
N MET A 215 -19.52 -17.09 1.97
CA MET A 215 -20.57 -16.17 2.39
C MET A 215 -21.90 -16.48 1.72
N SER A 216 -23.00 -15.93 2.23
CA SER A 216 -24.28 -15.95 1.55
C SER A 216 -24.28 -14.99 0.34
N GLU A 217 -25.16 -15.24 -0.61
CA GLU A 217 -25.33 -14.38 -1.78
C GLU A 217 -25.69 -12.93 -1.40
N GLU A 218 -26.50 -12.75 -0.34
CA GLU A 218 -26.85 -11.44 0.19
C GLU A 218 -25.62 -10.68 0.74
N GLN A 219 -24.75 -11.36 1.49
CA GLN A 219 -23.51 -10.78 2.00
C GLN A 219 -22.54 -10.39 0.87
N VAL A 220 -22.47 -11.20 -0.19
CA VAL A 220 -21.66 -10.88 -1.37
C VAL A 220 -22.18 -9.61 -2.04
N LEU A 221 -23.51 -9.52 -2.24
CA LEU A 221 -24.14 -8.34 -2.85
C LEU A 221 -23.93 -7.08 -2.00
N GLU A 222 -23.97 -7.19 -0.67
CA GLU A 222 -23.67 -6.08 0.23
C GLU A 222 -22.23 -5.59 0.02
N ILE A 223 -21.25 -6.48 0.04
CA ILE A 223 -19.83 -6.13 -0.15
C ILE A 223 -19.61 -5.42 -1.49
N ILE A 224 -20.13 -5.95 -2.60
CA ILE A 224 -19.86 -5.37 -3.94
C ILE A 224 -20.63 -4.07 -4.19
N SER A 225 -21.68 -3.75 -3.40
CA SER A 225 -22.45 -2.51 -3.51
C SER A 225 -21.90 -1.38 -2.64
N ASP A 226 -20.98 -1.69 -1.71
CA ASP A 226 -20.41 -0.72 -0.80
C ASP A 226 -19.57 0.35 -1.52
N SER A 227 -19.57 1.57 -0.98
CA SER A 227 -18.85 2.71 -1.56
C SER A 227 -17.36 2.47 -1.71
N GLU A 228 -16.75 1.76 -0.77
CA GLU A 228 -15.33 1.43 -0.78
C GLU A 228 -14.91 0.45 -1.87
N THR A 229 -15.83 -0.36 -2.39
CA THR A 229 -15.54 -1.29 -3.48
C THR A 229 -15.63 -0.67 -4.87
N LYS A 230 -16.10 0.57 -4.99
CA LYS A 230 -16.15 1.31 -6.27
C LYS A 230 -14.78 1.37 -6.96
N ILE A 231 -13.71 1.46 -6.19
CA ILE A 231 -12.34 1.44 -6.72
C ILE A 231 -12.06 0.12 -7.46
N LEU A 232 -12.54 -1.03 -6.96
CA LEU A 232 -12.38 -2.34 -7.58
C LEU A 232 -13.22 -2.50 -8.85
N HIS A 233 -14.35 -1.79 -8.95
CA HIS A 233 -15.15 -1.75 -10.19
C HIS A 233 -14.49 -0.89 -11.27
N LYS A 234 -13.79 0.18 -10.88
CA LYS A 234 -13.12 1.08 -11.80
C LYS A 234 -11.79 0.53 -12.30
N TYR A 235 -11.02 -0.08 -11.42
CA TYR A 235 -9.66 -0.51 -11.68
C TYR A 235 -9.49 -2.02 -11.50
N ASN A 236 -8.84 -2.64 -12.48
CA ASN A 236 -8.41 -4.03 -12.44
C ASN A 236 -6.91 -4.06 -12.80
N PRO A 237 -6.00 -4.04 -11.81
CA PRO A 237 -4.56 -4.01 -12.05
C PRO A 237 -4.05 -5.08 -13.00
N ASP A 238 -4.61 -6.30 -12.98
CA ASP A 238 -4.26 -7.39 -13.89
C ASP A 238 -4.53 -7.06 -15.37
N LYS A 239 -5.58 -6.27 -15.64
CA LYS A 239 -5.96 -5.82 -16.99
C LYS A 239 -5.18 -4.56 -17.44
N LEU A 240 -4.53 -3.89 -16.50
CA LEU A 240 -3.74 -2.67 -16.74
C LEU A 240 -2.24 -2.95 -16.88
N VAL A 241 -1.82 -4.22 -16.74
CA VAL A 241 -0.41 -4.61 -16.87
C VAL A 241 0.12 -4.23 -18.25
N ARG A 242 1.28 -3.59 -18.25
CA ARG A 242 1.98 -3.10 -19.45
C ARG A 242 3.47 -3.49 -19.40
N PRO A 243 4.17 -3.59 -20.53
CA PRO A 243 5.56 -4.07 -20.57
C PRO A 243 6.57 -3.24 -19.76
N ASP A 244 6.27 -1.97 -19.50
CA ASP A 244 7.12 -1.05 -18.74
C ASP A 244 6.74 -0.96 -17.25
N MET A 245 5.83 -1.83 -16.76
CA MET A 245 5.58 -2.04 -15.35
C MET A 245 6.89 -2.45 -14.64
N PRO A 246 7.14 -1.96 -13.39
CA PRO A 246 8.33 -2.36 -12.64
C PRO A 246 8.34 -3.86 -12.31
N PRO A 247 9.51 -4.45 -11.99
CA PRO A 247 9.59 -5.78 -11.41
C PRO A 247 8.70 -5.92 -10.19
N VAL A 248 7.99 -7.06 -10.05
CA VAL A 248 7.03 -7.27 -8.96
C VAL A 248 7.31 -8.57 -8.18
N PHE A 249 7.26 -8.44 -6.86
CA PHE A 249 7.25 -9.56 -5.90
C PHE A 249 5.85 -9.70 -5.31
N ILE A 250 5.30 -10.90 -5.32
CA ILE A 250 3.95 -11.19 -4.83
C ILE A 250 4.06 -12.31 -3.79
N CYS A 251 3.40 -12.16 -2.65
CA CYS A 251 3.29 -13.22 -1.66
C CYS A 251 1.86 -13.36 -1.13
N GLU A 252 1.44 -14.61 -0.91
CA GLU A 252 0.07 -14.99 -0.60
C GLU A 252 0.04 -16.24 0.28
N THR A 253 -1.11 -16.56 0.87
CA THR A 253 -1.37 -17.87 1.50
C THR A 253 -2.55 -18.59 0.83
N ASP A 254 -2.46 -19.90 0.72
CA ASP A 254 -3.49 -20.73 0.07
C ASP A 254 -4.77 -20.88 0.92
N ASP A 255 -4.65 -20.66 2.23
CA ASP A 255 -5.78 -20.69 3.17
C ASP A 255 -6.39 -19.30 3.45
N ASP A 256 -5.99 -18.27 2.71
CA ASP A 256 -6.63 -16.94 2.78
C ASP A 256 -8.07 -17.03 2.25
N ARG A 257 -9.02 -16.62 3.09
CA ARG A 257 -10.45 -16.60 2.76
C ARG A 257 -11.00 -15.21 2.46
N THR A 258 -10.15 -14.19 2.61
CA THR A 258 -10.48 -12.78 2.35
C THR A 258 -10.08 -12.40 0.94
N THR A 259 -8.82 -12.68 0.59
CA THR A 259 -8.29 -12.53 -0.76
C THR A 259 -7.80 -13.90 -1.24
N LEU A 260 -8.50 -14.51 -2.18
CA LEU A 260 -8.09 -15.82 -2.66
C LEU A 260 -6.75 -15.74 -3.38
N SER A 261 -5.95 -16.80 -3.26
CA SER A 261 -4.64 -16.90 -3.94
C SER A 261 -4.74 -16.74 -5.45
N GLU A 262 -5.91 -16.99 -6.05
CA GLU A 262 -6.22 -16.74 -7.45
C GLU A 262 -6.01 -15.27 -7.86
N ASN A 263 -6.23 -14.28 -6.97
CA ASN A 263 -5.89 -12.88 -7.21
C ASN A 263 -4.40 -12.71 -7.54
N SER A 264 -3.55 -13.25 -6.68
CA SER A 264 -2.09 -13.22 -6.82
C SER A 264 -1.62 -13.97 -8.05
N VAL A 265 -2.20 -15.15 -8.33
CA VAL A 265 -1.89 -15.96 -9.53
C VAL A 265 -2.30 -15.21 -10.79
N GLY A 266 -3.49 -14.63 -10.83
CA GLY A 266 -3.99 -13.86 -11.99
C GLY A 266 -3.06 -12.70 -12.32
N PHE A 267 -2.68 -11.91 -11.33
CA PHE A 267 -1.77 -10.77 -11.52
C PHE A 267 -0.37 -11.21 -11.98
N TYR A 268 0.18 -12.27 -11.37
CA TYR A 268 1.44 -12.87 -11.82
C TYR A 268 1.37 -13.30 -13.28
N MET A 269 0.30 -14.00 -13.69
CA MET A 269 0.14 -14.46 -15.08
C MET A 269 0.01 -13.29 -16.06
N ALA A 270 -0.67 -12.21 -15.68
CA ALA A 270 -0.76 -10.98 -16.47
C ALA A 270 0.62 -10.34 -16.65
N ALA A 271 1.40 -10.22 -15.56
CA ALA A 271 2.77 -9.71 -15.60
C ALA A 271 3.66 -10.56 -16.52
N ARG A 272 3.62 -11.89 -16.39
CA ARG A 272 4.37 -12.82 -17.24
C ARG A 272 4.00 -12.71 -18.73
N LYS A 273 2.72 -12.54 -19.03
CA LYS A 273 2.24 -12.34 -20.42
C LYS A 273 2.76 -11.05 -21.05
N ALA A 274 2.96 -10.02 -20.24
CA ALA A 274 3.53 -8.74 -20.66
C ALA A 274 5.07 -8.71 -20.60
N GLU A 275 5.72 -9.86 -20.35
CA GLU A 275 7.19 -10.01 -20.22
C GLU A 275 7.77 -9.19 -19.06
N VAL A 276 6.97 -8.81 -18.06
CA VAL A 276 7.43 -8.17 -16.83
C VAL A 276 8.09 -9.19 -15.90
N SER A 277 9.21 -8.80 -15.27
CA SER A 277 9.85 -9.61 -14.24
C SER A 277 8.93 -9.74 -13.02
N ALA A 278 8.49 -10.95 -12.72
CA ALA A 278 7.57 -11.23 -11.62
C ALA A 278 8.00 -12.48 -10.85
N GLU A 279 7.91 -12.40 -9.51
CA GLU A 279 8.14 -13.53 -8.60
C GLU A 279 6.90 -13.70 -7.71
N LEU A 280 6.39 -14.93 -7.56
CA LEU A 280 5.20 -15.26 -6.78
C LEU A 280 5.51 -16.39 -5.80
N HIS A 281 5.11 -16.19 -4.54
CA HIS A 281 5.17 -17.19 -3.47
C HIS A 281 3.81 -17.40 -2.83
N ILE A 282 3.34 -18.64 -2.79
CA ILE A 282 2.10 -19.02 -2.11
C ILE A 282 2.45 -19.99 -1.00
N PHE A 283 2.22 -19.57 0.24
CA PHE A 283 2.42 -20.40 1.43
C PHE A 283 1.16 -21.22 1.71
N ARG A 284 1.32 -22.45 2.16
CA ARG A 284 0.17 -23.35 2.40
C ARG A 284 -0.79 -22.80 3.46
N THR A 285 -0.26 -22.14 4.49
CA THR A 285 -1.04 -21.64 5.63
C THR A 285 -0.52 -20.31 6.12
N GLY A 286 -1.42 -19.49 6.70
CA GLY A 286 -1.12 -18.19 7.29
C GLY A 286 -2.34 -17.28 7.36
N GLY A 287 -3.38 -17.57 6.56
CA GLY A 287 -4.58 -16.74 6.47
C GLY A 287 -4.30 -15.34 5.96
N HIS A 288 -5.24 -14.42 6.19
CA HIS A 288 -5.15 -13.04 5.75
C HIS A 288 -4.52 -12.11 6.80
N GLY A 289 -3.76 -11.10 6.34
CA GLY A 289 -3.32 -10.00 7.21
C GLY A 289 -2.15 -10.37 8.13
N TYR A 290 -1.21 -11.19 7.65
CA TYR A 290 -0.06 -11.62 8.45
C TYR A 290 1.05 -10.56 8.61
N GLY A 291 1.00 -9.43 7.87
CA GLY A 291 2.00 -8.36 7.96
C GLY A 291 3.43 -8.85 7.77
N CYS A 292 4.31 -8.60 8.73
CA CYS A 292 5.68 -9.15 8.73
C CYS A 292 5.74 -10.67 8.88
N GLY A 293 4.65 -11.34 9.25
CA GLY A 293 4.58 -12.79 9.36
C GLY A 293 5.40 -13.40 10.49
N ASP A 294 5.80 -12.61 11.49
CA ASP A 294 6.67 -13.07 12.58
C ASP A 294 6.01 -14.12 13.49
N ASP A 295 4.69 -14.08 13.60
CA ASP A 295 3.90 -14.99 14.41
C ASP A 295 3.56 -16.32 13.70
N PHE A 296 3.85 -16.42 12.40
CA PHE A 296 3.52 -17.57 11.56
C PHE A 296 4.77 -18.08 10.85
N ALA A 297 5.28 -19.21 11.27
CA ALA A 297 6.58 -19.75 10.79
C ALA A 297 6.71 -19.82 9.26
N GLN A 298 5.64 -20.14 8.53
CA GLN A 298 5.68 -20.19 7.05
C GLN A 298 5.63 -18.80 6.43
N THR A 299 4.73 -17.93 6.88
CA THR A 299 4.58 -16.58 6.33
C THR A 299 5.76 -15.68 6.68
N GLY A 300 6.46 -15.89 7.79
CA GLY A 300 7.70 -15.16 8.11
C GLY A 300 8.80 -15.29 7.07
N GLU A 301 8.80 -16.39 6.31
CA GLU A 301 9.77 -16.66 5.24
C GLU A 301 9.68 -15.66 4.06
N TRP A 302 8.54 -14.99 3.86
CA TRP A 302 8.43 -14.02 2.77
C TRP A 302 9.50 -12.92 2.85
N LYS A 303 9.90 -12.53 4.06
CA LYS A 303 10.94 -11.53 4.27
C LYS A 303 12.31 -11.99 3.76
N VAL A 304 12.62 -13.28 3.96
CA VAL A 304 13.86 -13.91 3.45
C VAL A 304 13.83 -13.98 1.94
N LEU A 305 12.69 -14.37 1.35
CA LEU A 305 12.49 -14.46 -0.09
C LEU A 305 12.56 -13.08 -0.74
N PHE A 306 11.88 -12.09 -0.18
CA PHE A 306 11.99 -10.69 -0.61
C PHE A 306 13.45 -10.20 -0.57
N THR A 307 14.19 -10.50 0.51
CA THR A 307 15.59 -10.08 0.62
C THR A 307 16.47 -10.66 -0.49
N LYS A 308 16.22 -11.91 -0.91
CA LYS A 308 16.90 -12.54 -2.04
C LYS A 308 16.50 -11.90 -3.36
N TRP A 309 15.20 -11.69 -3.54
CA TRP A 309 14.65 -11.10 -4.75
C TRP A 309 15.15 -9.67 -4.98
N ILE A 310 15.09 -8.80 -3.97
CA ILE A 310 15.49 -7.38 -4.12
C ILE A 310 17.00 -7.24 -4.42
N LYS A 311 17.82 -8.17 -3.93
CA LYS A 311 19.24 -8.30 -4.34
C LYS A 311 19.36 -8.73 -5.79
N SER A 312 18.56 -9.70 -6.23
CA SER A 312 18.65 -10.24 -7.59
C SER A 312 18.30 -9.21 -8.67
N ILE A 313 17.47 -8.21 -8.34
CA ILE A 313 17.12 -7.10 -9.23
C ILE A 313 18.02 -5.86 -9.06
N GLY A 314 19.07 -5.93 -8.21
CA GLY A 314 20.12 -4.89 -8.08
C GLY A 314 19.69 -3.65 -7.29
N ILE A 315 18.69 -3.74 -6.42
CA ILE A 315 18.25 -2.62 -5.59
C ILE A 315 19.18 -2.46 -4.37
N ILE A 316 19.55 -3.55 -3.70
CA ILE A 316 20.50 -3.57 -2.57
C ILE A 316 21.70 -4.46 -2.86
#